data_167197633df2cff29c50758af6f9da53
#
_entry.id   167197633df2cff29c50758af6f9da53
#
_cell.length_a   1.000
_cell.length_b   1.000
_cell.length_c   1.000
_cell.angle_alpha   90.00
_cell.angle_beta   90.00
_cell.angle_gamma   90.00
#
_symmetry.space_group_name_H-M   'P 1'
#
loop_
_entity.id
_entity.type
_entity.pdbx_description
1 polymer ?
#
loop_
_entity_poly.entity_id
_entity_poly.type
_entity_poly.pdbx_seq_one_letter_code
_entity_poly.pdbx_strand_id
1 'polypeptide(L)'
;MATLNDLRAVVRDIHITNSRQKRNNVVTNTIKRAFDREANAAFGLIQGFYHPTDVTLAKGPDSKTKVLLMKPVGDHCNLKCEYCYEIQRLTGTHEKVMGVDEMRTYLRNLVAHSDISDVFLHGGEPLLAGKKFFKEFIDTIKQMGLYGQLTLGVQTNGTLLDEEWCDFFMEHNFSIGISLDGDEELNDKHRVDHKGRGSYAQVMQGIKLLQDNDMVFGIITVVGSETAAIPGIAKRILDHHISIGVDYVDVHPAFTPKDTSGNSADSNMSRVQYTSFMTELAYAWAQSSNPNLRLRCIEDIIQNLTNERSVSCFASGYCTSIIGVDPSGAVSPCTRPFHNEYTFGNAGDLDLQAIEQQDAFKKFVKNERKGQDITKACEWSGLCGFGNCPHERFTDGKQDPAGRHVYCSCHHEDDANNGYPGFYKNLFKVFQEYHQWLLQTEYA
;
A
#
# COMPACT_ATOMS: atom_id res chain seq x y z
N MET A 1 -7.53 -18.16 -24.69
CA MET A 1 -7.10 -17.70 -23.33
C MET A 1 -7.53 -16.25 -23.19
N ALA A 2 -7.99 -15.82 -21.99
CA ALA A 2 -8.37 -14.43 -21.78
C ALA A 2 -7.18 -13.49 -21.95
N THR A 3 -7.38 -12.35 -22.59
CA THR A 3 -6.40 -11.30 -22.86
C THR A 3 -6.69 -10.04 -22.06
N LEU A 4 -5.76 -9.10 -22.05
CA LEU A 4 -6.00 -7.77 -21.45
C LEU A 4 -7.19 -7.05 -22.12
N ASN A 5 -7.36 -7.20 -23.42
CA ASN A 5 -8.49 -6.62 -24.15
C ASN A 5 -9.83 -7.24 -23.76
N ASP A 6 -9.86 -8.56 -23.51
CA ASP A 6 -11.06 -9.23 -23.02
C ASP A 6 -11.44 -8.70 -21.62
N LEU A 7 -10.47 -8.52 -20.73
CA LEU A 7 -10.70 -7.95 -19.40
C LEU A 7 -11.22 -6.50 -19.46
N ARG A 8 -10.65 -5.66 -20.33
CA ARG A 8 -11.16 -4.31 -20.59
C ARG A 8 -12.58 -4.30 -21.12
N ALA A 9 -12.89 -5.21 -22.05
CA ALA A 9 -14.21 -5.30 -22.64
C ALA A 9 -15.28 -5.66 -21.60
N VAL A 10 -15.07 -6.70 -20.80
CA VAL A 10 -16.05 -7.12 -19.78
C VAL A 10 -16.27 -6.04 -18.71
N VAL A 11 -15.24 -5.35 -18.27
CA VAL A 11 -15.39 -4.22 -17.31
C VAL A 11 -16.22 -3.09 -17.91
N ARG A 12 -16.02 -2.76 -19.19
CA ARG A 12 -16.82 -1.76 -19.91
C ARG A 12 -18.29 -2.23 -20.03
N ASP A 13 -18.51 -3.49 -20.36
CA ASP A 13 -19.87 -4.05 -20.52
C ASP A 13 -20.63 -4.02 -19.19
N ILE A 14 -19.98 -4.34 -18.07
CA ILE A 14 -20.55 -4.19 -16.73
C ILE A 14 -20.93 -2.72 -16.47
N HIS A 15 -20.06 -1.77 -16.79
CA HIS A 15 -20.35 -0.33 -16.61
C HIS A 15 -21.57 0.09 -17.42
N ILE A 16 -21.64 -0.26 -18.71
CA ILE A 16 -22.76 0.06 -19.60
C ILE A 16 -24.06 -0.58 -19.09
N THR A 17 -24.03 -1.86 -18.71
CA THR A 17 -25.20 -2.57 -18.19
C THR A 17 -25.68 -1.92 -16.90
N ASN A 18 -24.77 -1.63 -15.96
CA ASN A 18 -25.15 -1.00 -14.69
C ASN A 18 -25.69 0.43 -14.87
N SER A 19 -25.23 1.18 -15.86
CA SER A 19 -25.74 2.54 -16.13
C SER A 19 -27.24 2.53 -16.45
N ARG A 20 -27.75 1.41 -16.99
CA ARG A 20 -29.17 1.17 -17.29
C ARG A 20 -29.93 0.65 -16.07
N GLN A 21 -29.37 -0.28 -15.33
CA GLN A 21 -30.01 -0.97 -14.21
C GLN A 21 -29.91 -0.22 -12.87
N LYS A 22 -28.93 0.69 -12.72
CA LYS A 22 -28.66 1.47 -11.49
C LYS A 22 -28.46 0.58 -10.24
N ARG A 23 -27.81 -0.54 -10.39
CA ARG A 23 -27.54 -1.46 -9.30
C ARG A 23 -26.55 -0.87 -8.31
N ASN A 24 -26.78 -1.10 -7.03
CA ASN A 24 -25.92 -0.65 -5.94
C ASN A 24 -25.26 -1.86 -5.27
N ASN A 25 -24.09 -2.25 -5.75
CA ASN A 25 -23.26 -3.29 -5.15
C ASN A 25 -21.78 -2.98 -5.35
N VAL A 26 -20.93 -3.75 -4.68
CA VAL A 26 -19.49 -3.49 -4.61
C VAL A 26 -18.84 -3.43 -6.00
N VAL A 27 -19.15 -4.35 -6.90
CA VAL A 27 -18.53 -4.40 -8.24
C VAL A 27 -18.93 -3.20 -9.08
N THR A 28 -20.23 -2.92 -9.17
CA THR A 28 -20.74 -1.79 -9.96
C THR A 28 -20.29 -0.45 -9.41
N ASN A 29 -20.22 -0.29 -8.09
CA ASN A 29 -19.75 0.93 -7.46
C ASN A 29 -18.25 1.13 -7.70
N THR A 30 -17.44 0.08 -7.60
CA THR A 30 -16.00 0.17 -7.88
C THR A 30 -15.73 0.52 -9.34
N ILE A 31 -16.41 -0.15 -10.28
CA ILE A 31 -16.28 0.16 -11.70
C ILE A 31 -16.78 1.59 -12.00
N LYS A 32 -17.92 2.01 -11.45
CA LYS A 32 -18.42 3.38 -11.59
C LYS A 32 -17.40 4.41 -11.10
N ARG A 33 -16.82 4.21 -9.93
CA ARG A 33 -15.76 5.10 -9.39
C ARG A 33 -14.57 5.20 -10.33
N ALA A 34 -14.14 4.10 -10.94
CA ALA A 34 -13.02 4.10 -11.88
C ALA A 34 -13.32 4.89 -13.17
N PHE A 35 -14.57 4.93 -13.64
CA PHE A 35 -14.99 5.74 -14.78
C PHE A 35 -15.31 7.20 -14.42
N ASP A 36 -15.58 7.50 -13.15
CA ASP A 36 -15.94 8.83 -12.67
C ASP A 36 -14.71 9.52 -12.06
N ARG A 37 -14.02 10.33 -12.85
CA ARG A 37 -12.80 11.04 -12.45
C ARG A 37 -13.02 12.05 -11.32
N GLU A 38 -14.18 12.72 -11.28
CA GLU A 38 -14.49 13.71 -10.25
C GLU A 38 -14.78 13.03 -8.90
N ALA A 39 -15.52 11.91 -8.90
CA ALA A 39 -15.74 11.12 -7.70
C ALA A 39 -14.44 10.53 -7.13
N ASN A 40 -13.49 10.13 -8.00
CA ASN A 40 -12.19 9.64 -7.57
C ASN A 40 -11.31 10.73 -6.95
N ALA A 41 -11.34 11.95 -7.50
CA ALA A 41 -10.57 13.09 -6.98
C ALA A 41 -11.12 13.54 -5.60
N ALA A 42 -12.44 13.66 -5.46
CA ALA A 42 -13.07 14.01 -4.19
C ALA A 42 -12.84 12.97 -3.10
N PHE A 43 -12.71 11.71 -3.48
CA PHE A 43 -12.52 10.59 -2.57
C PHE A 43 -11.06 10.41 -2.12
N GLY A 44 -10.09 10.78 -2.94
CA GLY A 44 -8.67 10.82 -2.59
C GLY A 44 -8.40 11.75 -1.40
N LEU A 45 -9.16 12.83 -1.26
CA LEU A 45 -9.11 13.77 -0.14
C LEU A 45 -9.56 13.16 1.20
N ILE A 46 -10.44 12.16 1.18
CA ILE A 46 -10.99 11.53 2.40
C ILE A 46 -10.09 10.39 2.89
N GLN A 47 -9.26 9.81 2.01
CA GLN A 47 -8.65 8.51 2.30
C GLN A 47 -7.18 8.51 2.65
N GLY A 48 -6.43 9.59 2.45
CA GLY A 48 -5.03 9.74 2.85
C GLY A 48 -4.10 8.49 2.78
N PHE A 49 -4.64 7.36 2.38
CA PHE A 49 -3.91 6.14 2.17
C PHE A 49 -3.25 6.16 0.80
N TYR A 50 -2.03 6.71 0.72
CA TYR A 50 -1.22 6.68 -0.50
C TYR A 50 -1.94 7.17 -1.76
N HIS A 51 -2.87 8.11 -1.63
CA HIS A 51 -3.40 8.84 -2.74
C HIS A 51 -2.82 10.25 -2.73
N PRO A 52 -1.80 10.53 -3.53
CA PRO A 52 -1.48 11.91 -3.86
C PRO A 52 -2.75 12.52 -4.45
N THR A 53 -3.18 13.62 -3.87
CA THR A 53 -4.42 14.33 -4.25
C THR A 53 -4.42 14.87 -5.67
N ASP A 54 -3.32 14.71 -6.40
CA ASP A 54 -3.20 15.15 -7.76
C ASP A 54 -2.75 14.02 -8.68
N VAL A 55 -3.58 13.71 -9.64
CA VAL A 55 -3.39 12.72 -10.71
C VAL A 55 -2.09 12.92 -11.53
N THR A 56 -1.27 13.89 -11.16
CA THR A 56 0.02 14.17 -11.78
C THR A 56 1.09 13.10 -11.57
N LEU A 57 0.91 12.16 -10.64
CA LEU A 57 1.74 10.94 -10.58
C LEU A 57 1.68 10.11 -11.87
N ALA A 58 0.62 10.26 -12.64
CA ALA A 58 0.39 9.54 -13.89
C ALA A 58 1.24 10.02 -15.08
N LYS A 59 2.12 11.01 -14.92
CA LYS A 59 2.84 11.62 -16.06
C LYS A 59 4.14 10.97 -16.48
N GLY A 60 4.47 9.84 -15.93
CA GLY A 60 5.61 9.10 -16.44
C GLY A 60 6.84 9.08 -15.51
N PRO A 61 7.93 8.45 -15.96
CA PRO A 61 9.12 8.22 -15.16
C PRO A 61 9.90 9.51 -14.77
N ASP A 62 9.45 10.65 -15.22
CA ASP A 62 9.98 11.98 -14.89
C ASP A 62 9.13 12.73 -13.84
N SER A 63 8.17 12.02 -13.19
CA SER A 63 7.40 12.62 -12.09
C SER A 63 8.31 12.92 -10.91
N LYS A 64 8.22 14.14 -10.40
CA LYS A 64 8.94 14.55 -9.18
C LYS A 64 8.39 13.80 -7.97
N THR A 65 9.20 13.70 -6.93
CA THR A 65 8.80 13.14 -5.62
C THR A 65 7.59 13.88 -5.07
N LYS A 66 6.57 13.14 -4.68
CA LYS A 66 5.30 13.68 -4.18
C LYS A 66 4.98 13.26 -2.75
N VAL A 67 5.53 12.16 -2.29
CA VAL A 67 5.24 11.57 -0.98
C VAL A 67 6.51 11.43 -0.17
N LEU A 68 6.47 11.94 1.04
CA LEU A 68 7.49 11.72 2.07
C LEU A 68 6.96 10.71 3.10
N LEU A 69 7.65 9.60 3.24
CA LEU A 69 7.46 8.65 4.34
C LEU A 69 8.50 8.93 5.43
N MET A 70 8.09 9.40 6.58
CA MET A 70 8.99 9.71 7.69
C MET A 70 8.88 8.65 8.78
N LYS A 71 10.03 8.13 9.23
CA LYS A 71 10.14 7.13 10.31
C LYS A 71 10.54 7.81 11.63
N PRO A 72 9.62 8.35 12.43
CA PRO A 72 9.99 9.13 13.63
C PRO A 72 10.73 8.30 14.68
N VAL A 73 10.49 7.01 14.72
CA VAL A 73 11.09 6.09 15.70
C VAL A 73 11.95 4.98 15.06
N GLY A 74 12.25 5.13 13.76
CA GLY A 74 12.99 4.12 13.03
C GLY A 74 12.26 2.78 13.03
N ASP A 75 12.92 1.74 13.52
CA ASP A 75 12.39 0.39 13.66
C ASP A 75 11.78 0.07 15.04
N HIS A 76 11.76 1.04 15.96
CA HIS A 76 11.16 0.85 17.28
C HIS A 76 9.67 0.58 17.18
N CYS A 77 9.22 -0.53 17.75
CA CYS A 77 7.83 -0.94 17.80
C CYS A 77 7.53 -1.63 19.13
N ASN A 78 6.31 -1.46 19.63
CA ASN A 78 5.82 -2.21 20.80
C ASN A 78 5.34 -3.62 20.44
N LEU A 79 5.23 -3.94 19.13
CA LEU A 79 4.97 -5.28 18.61
C LEU A 79 6.21 -5.89 17.98
N LYS A 80 6.19 -7.23 17.84
CA LYS A 80 7.20 -8.04 17.17
C LYS A 80 6.53 -8.98 16.16
N CYS A 81 5.92 -8.39 15.12
CA CYS A 81 5.23 -9.19 14.09
C CYS A 81 6.21 -10.07 13.32
N GLU A 82 5.88 -11.35 13.12
CA GLU A 82 6.80 -12.35 12.55
C GLU A 82 7.22 -12.08 11.11
N TYR A 83 6.33 -11.49 10.31
CA TYR A 83 6.58 -11.15 8.90
C TYR A 83 7.06 -9.71 8.71
N CYS A 84 7.34 -8.97 9.79
CA CYS A 84 7.73 -7.55 9.69
C CYS A 84 9.03 -7.41 8.90
N TYR A 85 9.00 -6.61 7.85
CA TYR A 85 10.22 -6.38 7.05
C TYR A 85 11.30 -5.60 7.81
N GLU A 86 10.94 -4.91 8.91
CA GLU A 86 11.88 -4.24 9.81
C GLU A 86 12.56 -5.20 10.78
N ILE A 87 12.09 -6.45 10.94
CA ILE A 87 12.60 -7.41 11.93
C ILE A 87 14.09 -7.71 11.74
N GLN A 88 14.59 -7.60 10.52
CA GLN A 88 16.02 -7.81 10.23
C GLN A 88 16.89 -6.68 10.78
N ARG A 89 16.34 -5.50 10.98
CA ARG A 89 17.00 -4.37 11.65
C ARG A 89 16.92 -4.49 13.18
N LEU A 90 15.88 -5.15 13.70
CA LEU A 90 15.71 -5.40 15.14
C LEU A 90 16.80 -6.30 15.77
N THR A 91 17.60 -6.98 14.98
CA THR A 91 18.70 -7.85 15.43
C THR A 91 20.06 -7.15 15.49
N GLY A 92 20.13 -5.92 15.04
CA GLY A 92 21.32 -5.07 15.04
C GLY A 92 21.09 -3.76 15.77
N THR A 93 21.92 -2.87 15.92
CA THR A 93 21.81 -1.58 16.64
C THR A 93 20.48 -0.89 16.39
N HIS A 94 19.70 -0.66 17.46
CA HIS A 94 18.46 0.10 17.39
C HIS A 94 18.71 1.46 16.74
N GLU A 95 17.89 1.82 15.75
CA GLU A 95 17.91 3.14 15.16
C GLU A 95 17.61 4.18 16.26
N LYS A 96 18.25 5.31 16.19
CA LYS A 96 17.98 6.45 17.07
C LYS A 96 16.53 6.92 16.85
N VAL A 97 15.82 7.31 17.90
CA VAL A 97 14.56 8.05 17.76
C VAL A 97 14.85 9.45 17.22
N MET A 98 14.08 9.91 16.24
CA MET A 98 14.23 11.23 15.63
C MET A 98 13.95 12.32 16.66
N GLY A 99 14.90 13.22 16.84
CA GLY A 99 14.70 14.41 17.66
C GLY A 99 13.84 15.46 16.97
N VAL A 100 13.25 16.35 17.74
CA VAL A 100 12.39 17.43 17.20
C VAL A 100 13.17 18.35 16.25
N ASP A 101 14.41 18.69 16.56
CA ASP A 101 15.23 19.57 15.72
C ASP A 101 15.67 18.89 14.42
N GLU A 102 15.92 17.59 14.46
CA GLU A 102 16.17 16.76 13.29
C GLU A 102 14.91 16.70 12.40
N MET A 103 13.75 16.41 12.97
CA MET A 103 12.46 16.43 12.26
C MET A 103 12.19 17.77 11.58
N ARG A 104 12.39 18.89 12.30
CA ARG A 104 12.24 20.24 11.73
C ARG A 104 13.18 20.48 10.55
N THR A 105 14.42 20.04 10.67
CA THR A 105 15.42 20.18 9.62
C THR A 105 15.03 19.35 8.39
N TYR A 106 14.65 18.09 8.59
CA TYR A 106 14.26 17.19 7.49
C TYR A 106 13.00 17.70 6.77
N LEU A 107 11.98 18.16 7.50
CA LEU A 107 10.80 18.76 6.87
C LEU A 107 11.15 19.99 6.04
N ARG A 108 11.98 20.90 6.56
CA ARG A 108 12.39 22.09 5.82
C ARG A 108 13.17 21.74 4.57
N ASN A 109 14.10 20.81 4.65
CA ASN A 109 14.96 20.44 3.52
C ASN A 109 14.19 19.62 2.47
N LEU A 110 13.34 18.71 2.89
CA LEU A 110 12.66 17.82 1.94
C LEU A 110 11.34 18.37 1.41
N VAL A 111 10.58 19.12 2.22
CA VAL A 111 9.21 19.53 1.87
C VAL A 111 9.11 20.98 1.42
N ALA A 112 9.83 21.91 2.08
CA ALA A 112 9.82 23.30 1.66
C ALA A 112 10.37 23.46 0.24
N HIS A 113 9.63 24.19 -0.62
CA HIS A 113 10.02 24.45 -2.01
C HIS A 113 10.11 23.17 -2.90
N SER A 114 9.46 22.11 -2.49
CA SER A 114 9.38 20.85 -3.26
C SER A 114 7.97 20.61 -3.80
N ASP A 115 7.81 19.53 -4.60
CA ASP A 115 6.51 19.09 -5.07
C ASP A 115 5.88 18.03 -4.14
N ILE A 116 6.41 17.84 -2.92
CA ILE A 116 5.79 16.94 -1.93
C ILE A 116 4.44 17.50 -1.52
N SER A 117 3.41 16.68 -1.71
CA SER A 117 2.02 16.97 -1.37
C SER A 117 1.53 16.17 -0.17
N ASP A 118 2.24 15.09 0.17
CA ASP A 118 1.82 14.13 1.18
C ASP A 118 2.97 13.79 2.13
N VAL A 119 2.70 13.80 3.43
CA VAL A 119 3.67 13.41 4.47
C VAL A 119 3.03 12.37 5.38
N PHE A 120 3.59 11.15 5.38
CA PHE A 120 3.10 10.05 6.20
C PHE A 120 4.12 9.64 7.26
N LEU A 121 3.65 9.53 8.50
CA LEU A 121 4.42 8.98 9.60
C LEU A 121 4.28 7.45 9.60
N HIS A 122 5.41 6.77 9.48
CA HIS A 122 5.50 5.32 9.24
C HIS A 122 6.71 4.73 9.98
N GLY A 123 7.03 3.45 9.75
CA GLY A 123 8.21 2.77 10.30
C GLY A 123 7.83 1.72 11.32
N GLY A 124 8.49 1.70 12.50
CA GLY A 124 8.11 0.84 13.60
C GLY A 124 6.68 1.15 14.08
N GLU A 125 6.51 1.70 15.28
CA GLU A 125 5.20 2.25 15.68
C GLU A 125 5.31 3.77 15.87
N PRO A 126 4.79 4.59 14.95
CA PRO A 126 4.97 6.05 14.97
C PRO A 126 4.47 6.72 16.25
N LEU A 127 3.41 6.19 16.89
CA LEU A 127 2.84 6.76 18.10
C LEU A 127 3.79 6.67 19.30
N LEU A 128 4.82 5.83 19.25
CA LEU A 128 5.89 5.81 20.26
C LEU A 128 6.74 7.08 20.27
N ALA A 129 6.73 7.88 19.20
CA ALA A 129 7.37 9.21 19.22
C ALA A 129 6.68 10.16 20.22
N GLY A 130 5.45 9.88 20.59
CA GLY A 130 4.67 10.59 21.59
C GLY A 130 4.03 11.89 21.08
N LYS A 131 3.00 12.32 21.78
CA LYS A 131 2.15 13.47 21.40
C LYS A 131 2.92 14.77 21.26
N LYS A 132 4.00 14.96 22.07
CA LYS A 132 4.86 16.13 21.93
C LYS A 132 5.51 16.21 20.56
N PHE A 133 6.04 15.09 20.04
CA PHE A 133 6.66 15.04 18.70
C PHE A 133 5.64 15.43 17.62
N PHE A 134 4.44 14.89 17.68
CA PHE A 134 3.38 15.18 16.71
C PHE A 134 2.91 16.64 16.77
N LYS A 135 2.82 17.24 17.96
CA LYS A 135 2.51 18.67 18.10
C LYS A 135 3.60 19.53 17.45
N GLU A 136 4.87 19.24 17.71
CA GLU A 136 5.99 19.93 17.10
C GLU A 136 6.07 19.72 15.58
N PHE A 137 5.66 18.55 15.09
CA PHE A 137 5.54 18.26 13.66
C PHE A 137 4.50 19.19 13.01
N ILE A 138 3.31 19.32 13.57
CA ILE A 138 2.28 20.25 13.11
C ILE A 138 2.73 21.69 13.19
N ASP A 139 3.32 22.10 14.31
CA ASP A 139 3.80 23.47 14.48
C ASP A 139 4.89 23.82 13.44
N THR A 140 5.73 22.86 13.09
CA THR A 140 6.73 23.06 12.03
C THR A 140 6.06 23.28 10.67
N ILE A 141 5.06 22.46 10.32
CA ILE A 141 4.30 22.61 9.06
C ILE A 141 3.57 23.97 9.02
N LYS A 142 2.99 24.41 10.16
CA LYS A 142 2.37 25.74 10.28
C LYS A 142 3.40 26.86 10.07
N GLN A 143 4.59 26.75 10.67
CA GLN A 143 5.67 27.73 10.49
C GLN A 143 6.20 27.80 9.05
N MET A 144 6.14 26.68 8.33
CA MET A 144 6.50 26.62 6.91
C MET A 144 5.41 27.21 5.98
N GLY A 145 4.22 27.53 6.51
CA GLY A 145 3.08 28.01 5.73
C GLY A 145 2.40 26.93 4.89
N LEU A 146 2.63 25.66 5.20
CA LEU A 146 2.13 24.52 4.42
C LEU A 146 0.94 23.81 5.08
N TYR A 147 0.48 24.28 6.23
CA TYR A 147 -0.66 23.70 6.93
C TYR A 147 -1.94 23.81 6.08
N GLY A 148 -2.65 22.70 5.90
CA GLY A 148 -3.81 22.60 5.02
C GLY A 148 -3.47 22.48 3.52
N GLN A 149 -2.18 22.50 3.16
CA GLN A 149 -1.73 22.26 1.78
C GLN A 149 -1.14 20.84 1.60
N LEU A 150 -0.76 20.20 2.70
CA LEU A 150 -0.23 18.84 2.72
C LEU A 150 -1.30 17.87 3.20
N THR A 151 -1.36 16.70 2.58
CA THR A 151 -2.04 15.55 3.16
C THR A 151 -1.15 14.94 4.23
N LEU A 152 -1.67 14.83 5.45
CA LEU A 152 -0.96 14.25 6.57
C LEU A 152 -1.54 12.87 6.90
N GLY A 153 -0.71 11.90 7.20
CA GLY A 153 -1.19 10.57 7.55
C GLY A 153 -0.27 9.80 8.49
N VAL A 154 -0.81 8.76 9.06
CA VAL A 154 -0.11 7.84 9.95
C VAL A 154 -0.52 6.40 9.66
N GLN A 155 0.46 5.49 9.60
CA GLN A 155 0.24 4.06 9.60
C GLN A 155 0.65 3.52 10.96
N THR A 156 -0.33 3.04 11.73
CA THR A 156 -0.13 2.55 13.11
C THR A 156 -0.63 1.13 13.29
N ASN A 157 -0.10 0.43 14.28
CA ASN A 157 -0.65 -0.85 14.72
C ASN A 157 -1.92 -0.70 15.57
N GLY A 158 -2.34 0.51 15.89
CA GLY A 158 -3.58 0.83 16.56
C GLY A 158 -3.61 0.56 18.07
N THR A 159 -2.59 -0.08 18.64
CA THR A 159 -2.59 -0.51 20.05
C THR A 159 -2.37 0.62 21.06
N LEU A 160 -1.90 1.78 20.59
CA LEU A 160 -1.57 2.94 21.42
C LEU A 160 -2.57 4.10 21.27
N LEU A 161 -3.66 3.89 20.54
CA LEU A 161 -4.70 4.90 20.37
C LEU A 161 -5.43 5.16 21.68
N ASP A 162 -5.68 6.43 21.96
CA ASP A 162 -6.49 6.94 23.06
C ASP A 162 -7.31 8.16 22.59
N GLU A 163 -8.19 8.70 23.41
CA GLU A 163 -9.04 9.84 23.07
C GLU A 163 -8.22 11.08 22.64
N GLU A 164 -7.10 11.36 23.31
CA GLU A 164 -6.25 12.50 22.95
C GLU A 164 -5.60 12.33 21.55
N TRP A 165 -5.32 11.08 21.11
CA TRP A 165 -4.90 10.81 19.75
C TRP A 165 -6.03 11.03 18.75
N CYS A 166 -7.26 10.60 19.09
CA CYS A 166 -8.42 10.85 18.23
C CYS A 166 -8.67 12.34 18.04
N ASP A 167 -8.68 13.10 19.13
CA ASP A 167 -8.81 14.58 19.09
C ASP A 167 -7.74 15.22 18.22
N PHE A 168 -6.49 14.81 18.40
CA PHE A 168 -5.37 15.34 17.62
C PHE A 168 -5.51 15.04 16.12
N PHE A 169 -5.86 13.81 15.76
CA PHE A 169 -5.99 13.42 14.37
C PHE A 169 -7.20 14.09 13.69
N MET A 170 -8.31 14.27 14.41
CA MET A 170 -9.46 15.03 13.91
C MET A 170 -9.10 16.51 13.71
N GLU A 171 -8.49 17.17 14.71
CA GLU A 171 -8.11 18.58 14.64
C GLU A 171 -7.22 18.87 13.42
N HIS A 172 -6.34 17.94 13.09
CA HIS A 172 -5.33 18.13 12.05
C HIS A 172 -5.60 17.34 10.78
N ASN A 173 -6.80 16.76 10.65
CA ASN A 173 -7.27 16.02 9.48
C ASN A 173 -6.27 14.95 9.01
N PHE A 174 -5.80 14.12 9.94
CA PHE A 174 -4.92 13.00 9.60
C PHE A 174 -5.67 11.87 8.92
N SER A 175 -5.05 11.32 7.91
CA SER A 175 -5.43 10.04 7.33
C SER A 175 -4.85 8.90 8.16
N ILE A 176 -5.69 7.94 8.56
CA ILE A 176 -5.32 6.91 9.52
C ILE A 176 -5.33 5.54 8.87
N GLY A 177 -4.19 4.85 8.97
CA GLY A 177 -4.04 3.45 8.65
C GLY A 177 -3.89 2.58 9.89
N ILE A 178 -4.68 1.54 9.97
CA ILE A 178 -4.62 0.55 11.04
C ILE A 178 -4.13 -0.78 10.47
N SER A 179 -3.23 -1.43 11.18
CA SER A 179 -2.77 -2.76 10.82
C SER A 179 -3.60 -3.82 11.53
N LEU A 180 -4.34 -4.66 10.76
CA LEU A 180 -5.14 -5.78 11.30
C LEU A 180 -5.23 -6.91 10.28
N ASP A 181 -4.88 -8.14 10.66
CA ASP A 181 -4.76 -9.26 9.71
C ASP A 181 -6.01 -10.14 9.58
N GLY A 182 -7.10 -9.75 10.22
CA GLY A 182 -8.35 -10.47 10.24
C GLY A 182 -8.89 -10.61 11.67
N ASP A 183 -9.57 -11.72 11.97
CA ASP A 183 -10.07 -11.98 13.32
C ASP A 183 -8.93 -12.26 14.33
N GLU A 184 -9.30 -12.46 15.61
CA GLU A 184 -8.35 -12.64 16.71
C GLU A 184 -7.34 -13.75 16.44
N GLU A 185 -7.79 -14.91 15.95
CA GLU A 185 -6.91 -16.04 15.66
C GLU A 185 -5.85 -15.70 14.60
N LEU A 186 -6.27 -15.05 13.52
CA LEU A 186 -5.39 -14.67 12.41
C LEU A 186 -4.43 -13.55 12.81
N ASN A 187 -4.93 -12.54 13.49
CA ASN A 187 -4.11 -11.41 13.92
C ASN A 187 -3.08 -11.84 14.96
N ASP A 188 -3.51 -12.54 16.01
CA ASP A 188 -2.67 -12.88 17.16
C ASP A 188 -1.70 -14.02 16.87
N LYS A 189 -1.88 -14.72 15.75
CA LYS A 189 -0.88 -15.66 15.25
C LYS A 189 0.44 -14.98 14.90
N HIS A 190 0.40 -13.77 14.33
CA HIS A 190 1.59 -13.12 13.78
C HIS A 190 1.88 -11.75 14.40
N ARG A 191 0.85 -10.99 14.85
CA ARG A 191 1.02 -9.67 15.46
C ARG A 191 1.05 -9.76 16.96
N VAL A 192 2.21 -10.15 17.47
CA VAL A 192 2.46 -10.34 18.91
C VAL A 192 3.34 -9.23 19.49
N ASP A 193 3.22 -9.02 20.80
CA ASP A 193 4.15 -8.15 21.53
C ASP A 193 5.49 -8.87 21.80
N HIS A 194 6.42 -8.16 22.44
CA HIS A 194 7.73 -8.72 22.81
C HIS A 194 7.68 -9.88 23.83
N LYS A 195 6.50 -10.15 24.42
CA LYS A 195 6.24 -11.27 25.32
C LYS A 195 5.48 -12.40 24.65
N GLY A 196 5.22 -12.29 23.34
CA GLY A 196 4.46 -13.28 22.56
C GLY A 196 2.94 -13.23 22.80
N ARG A 197 2.40 -12.14 23.36
CA ARG A 197 0.95 -11.96 23.55
C ARG A 197 0.36 -11.31 22.31
N GLY A 198 -0.81 -11.78 21.88
CA GLY A 198 -1.54 -11.21 20.77
C GLY A 198 -1.93 -9.74 21.01
N SER A 199 -2.17 -9.03 19.93
CA SER A 199 -2.49 -7.58 19.93
C SER A 199 -3.94 -7.27 19.56
N TYR A 200 -4.72 -8.25 19.10
CA TYR A 200 -6.05 -8.06 18.55
C TYR A 200 -6.98 -7.24 19.47
N ALA A 201 -7.09 -7.63 20.74
CA ALA A 201 -7.97 -6.94 21.68
C ALA A 201 -7.63 -5.44 21.83
N GLN A 202 -6.34 -5.09 21.82
CA GLN A 202 -5.88 -3.70 21.90
C GLN A 202 -6.16 -2.94 20.59
N VAL A 203 -5.93 -3.57 19.43
CA VAL A 203 -6.25 -2.98 18.13
C VAL A 203 -7.74 -2.70 18.01
N MET A 204 -8.59 -3.64 18.45
CA MET A 204 -10.04 -3.45 18.45
C MET A 204 -10.51 -2.35 19.38
N GLN A 205 -9.83 -2.12 20.52
CA GLN A 205 -10.09 -0.93 21.35
C GLN A 205 -9.77 0.37 20.60
N GLY A 206 -8.63 0.42 19.90
CA GLY A 206 -8.26 1.56 19.05
C GLY A 206 -9.26 1.80 17.90
N ILE A 207 -9.68 0.74 17.23
CA ILE A 207 -10.71 0.82 16.16
C ILE A 207 -12.03 1.36 16.72
N LYS A 208 -12.44 0.85 17.87
CA LYS A 208 -13.66 1.34 18.52
C LYS A 208 -13.59 2.83 18.86
N LEU A 209 -12.46 3.32 19.37
CA LEU A 209 -12.27 4.75 19.63
C LEU A 209 -12.40 5.58 18.34
N LEU A 210 -11.79 5.14 17.23
CA LEU A 210 -11.95 5.83 15.94
C LEU A 210 -13.41 5.85 15.49
N GLN A 211 -14.14 4.75 15.64
CA GLN A 211 -15.57 4.66 15.29
C GLN A 211 -16.46 5.50 16.18
N ASP A 212 -16.23 5.49 17.50
CA ASP A 212 -16.98 6.29 18.47
C ASP A 212 -16.82 7.81 18.21
N ASN A 213 -15.73 8.21 17.52
CA ASN A 213 -15.46 9.57 17.10
C ASN A 213 -15.78 9.84 15.61
N ASP A 214 -16.54 8.97 14.95
CA ASP A 214 -16.92 9.07 13.53
C ASP A 214 -15.71 9.26 12.57
N MET A 215 -14.54 8.75 12.93
CA MET A 215 -13.32 8.91 12.15
C MET A 215 -13.23 7.87 11.05
N VAL A 216 -12.85 8.34 9.84
CA VAL A 216 -12.57 7.45 8.70
C VAL A 216 -11.15 6.90 8.81
N PHE A 217 -11.03 5.59 8.68
CA PHE A 217 -9.74 4.90 8.65
C PHE A 217 -9.77 3.73 7.68
N GLY A 218 -8.61 3.25 7.29
CA GLY A 218 -8.48 2.04 6.48
C GLY A 218 -7.66 0.97 7.20
N ILE A 219 -7.83 -0.28 6.76
CA ILE A 219 -7.06 -1.40 7.29
C ILE A 219 -6.04 -1.87 6.25
N ILE A 220 -4.81 -2.09 6.72
CA ILE A 220 -3.80 -2.88 6.01
C ILE A 220 -3.74 -4.26 6.65
N THR A 221 -3.98 -5.28 5.82
CA THR A 221 -3.88 -6.69 6.17
C THR A 221 -2.67 -7.30 5.47
N VAL A 222 -1.82 -8.00 6.21
CA VAL A 222 -0.70 -8.74 5.65
C VAL A 222 -1.00 -10.24 5.69
N VAL A 223 -0.83 -10.91 4.56
CA VAL A 223 -1.14 -12.35 4.43
C VAL A 223 0.11 -13.11 4.02
N GLY A 224 0.56 -14.01 4.90
CA GLY A 224 1.70 -14.91 4.66
C GLY A 224 1.30 -16.21 3.96
N SER A 225 2.31 -17.00 3.58
CA SER A 225 2.14 -18.28 2.88
C SER A 225 1.29 -19.29 3.66
N GLU A 226 1.47 -19.39 4.97
CA GLU A 226 0.67 -20.29 5.81
C GLU A 226 -0.81 -19.87 5.84
N THR A 227 -1.08 -18.59 6.03
CA THR A 227 -2.45 -18.05 6.05
C THR A 227 -3.10 -18.22 4.69
N ALA A 228 -2.38 -17.91 3.59
CA ALA A 228 -2.89 -18.05 2.23
C ALA A 228 -3.19 -19.51 1.82
N ALA A 229 -2.64 -20.49 2.53
CA ALA A 229 -2.89 -21.90 2.29
C ALA A 229 -4.23 -22.41 2.89
N ILE A 230 -4.87 -21.62 3.76
CA ILE A 230 -6.13 -21.99 4.41
C ILE A 230 -7.29 -21.77 3.43
N PRO A 231 -8.05 -22.80 3.06
CA PRO A 231 -9.21 -22.64 2.16
C PRO A 231 -10.25 -21.68 2.76
N GLY A 232 -10.80 -20.78 1.96
CA GLY A 232 -11.80 -19.81 2.39
C GLY A 232 -11.26 -18.62 3.18
N ILE A 233 -9.94 -18.48 3.28
CA ILE A 233 -9.31 -17.49 4.14
C ILE A 233 -9.54 -16.05 3.66
N ALA A 234 -9.52 -15.81 2.36
CA ALA A 234 -9.75 -14.48 1.82
C ALA A 234 -11.16 -13.97 2.17
N LYS A 235 -12.15 -14.86 2.07
CA LYS A 235 -13.52 -14.55 2.48
C LYS A 235 -13.61 -14.31 3.99
N ARG A 236 -12.99 -15.17 4.83
CA ARG A 236 -12.96 -15.02 6.28
C ARG A 236 -12.39 -13.65 6.70
N ILE A 237 -11.29 -13.23 6.09
CA ILE A 237 -10.65 -11.92 6.34
C ILE A 237 -11.61 -10.78 5.97
N LEU A 238 -12.18 -10.79 4.76
CA LEU A 238 -13.08 -9.74 4.32
C LEU A 238 -14.37 -9.69 5.16
N ASP A 239 -14.98 -10.84 5.44
CA ASP A 239 -16.19 -10.92 6.27
C ASP A 239 -15.92 -10.34 7.67
N HIS A 240 -14.75 -10.62 8.25
CA HIS A 240 -14.39 -10.04 9.54
C HIS A 240 -14.29 -8.52 9.45
N HIS A 241 -13.55 -7.96 8.48
CA HIS A 241 -13.41 -6.51 8.34
C HIS A 241 -14.77 -5.82 8.11
N ILE A 242 -15.64 -6.43 7.29
CA ILE A 242 -17.01 -5.94 7.09
C ILE A 242 -17.81 -5.99 8.40
N SER A 243 -17.68 -7.07 9.17
CA SER A 243 -18.44 -7.24 10.42
C SER A 243 -18.09 -6.22 11.49
N ILE A 244 -16.87 -5.71 11.47
CA ILE A 244 -16.41 -4.62 12.35
C ILE A 244 -16.59 -3.22 11.75
N GLY A 245 -17.37 -3.09 10.65
CA GLY A 245 -17.74 -1.80 10.07
C GLY A 245 -16.64 -1.11 9.27
N VAL A 246 -15.69 -1.87 8.69
CA VAL A 246 -14.60 -1.31 7.88
C VAL A 246 -14.96 -1.36 6.41
N ASP A 247 -14.87 -0.22 5.75
CA ASP A 247 -15.12 -0.07 4.32
C ASP A 247 -13.84 -0.06 3.47
N TYR A 248 -12.67 0.18 4.08
CA TYR A 248 -11.40 0.39 3.37
C TYR A 248 -10.36 -0.65 3.78
N VAL A 249 -10.04 -1.54 2.85
CA VAL A 249 -9.11 -2.65 3.08
C VAL A 249 -8.04 -2.66 1.99
N ASP A 250 -6.77 -2.75 2.41
CA ASP A 250 -5.65 -3.05 1.53
C ASP A 250 -5.00 -4.37 1.98
N VAL A 251 -4.88 -5.32 1.07
CA VAL A 251 -4.35 -6.65 1.36
C VAL A 251 -3.00 -6.82 0.68
N HIS A 252 -1.97 -7.00 1.48
CA HIS A 252 -0.60 -7.19 1.04
C HIS A 252 -0.13 -8.63 1.28
N PRO A 253 0.44 -9.29 0.28
CA PRO A 253 1.24 -10.49 0.52
C PRO A 253 2.40 -10.16 1.45
N ALA A 254 2.65 -11.03 2.43
CA ALA A 254 3.85 -10.90 3.25
C ALA A 254 5.08 -10.98 2.35
N PHE A 255 5.97 -10.03 2.52
CA PHE A 255 7.23 -9.98 1.82
C PHE A 255 8.37 -9.69 2.81
N THR A 256 9.13 -10.71 3.12
CA THR A 256 10.36 -10.59 3.91
C THR A 256 11.54 -10.87 2.98
N PRO A 257 12.42 -9.89 2.76
CA PRO A 257 13.64 -10.12 1.98
C PRO A 257 14.45 -11.27 2.60
N LYS A 258 15.21 -11.99 1.79
CA LYS A 258 16.18 -12.94 2.31
C LYS A 258 17.19 -12.20 3.18
N ASP A 259 17.51 -12.76 4.35
CA ASP A 259 18.59 -12.25 5.18
C ASP A 259 19.96 -12.37 4.46
N THR A 260 20.99 -11.76 5.02
CA THR A 260 22.37 -11.84 4.49
C THR A 260 22.91 -13.28 4.41
N SER A 261 22.26 -14.24 5.09
CA SER A 261 22.57 -15.67 5.08
C SER A 261 21.78 -16.45 4.03
N GLY A 262 20.89 -15.78 3.29
CA GLY A 262 20.05 -16.40 2.25
C GLY A 262 18.77 -17.06 2.77
N ASN A 263 18.47 -16.95 4.08
CA ASN A 263 17.23 -17.46 4.65
C ASN A 263 16.10 -16.44 4.37
N SER A 264 15.05 -16.86 3.67
CA SER A 264 13.79 -16.11 3.64
C SER A 264 12.98 -16.52 4.87
N ALA A 265 12.25 -15.60 5.47
CA ALA A 265 11.15 -16.00 6.32
C ALA A 265 10.19 -16.87 5.47
N ASP A 266 9.71 -17.99 6.00
CA ASP A 266 8.76 -18.87 5.31
C ASP A 266 7.39 -18.20 5.04
N SER A 267 7.28 -16.91 5.37
CA SER A 267 6.07 -16.10 5.19
C SER A 267 5.77 -15.71 3.74
N ASN A 268 6.74 -15.81 2.82
CA ASN A 268 6.54 -15.37 1.43
C ASN A 268 5.68 -16.38 0.65
N MET A 269 4.62 -15.90 0.00
CA MET A 269 3.80 -16.74 -0.87
C MET A 269 4.58 -17.20 -2.11
N SER A 270 4.34 -18.44 -2.54
CA SER A 270 4.68 -18.87 -3.91
C SER A 270 3.76 -18.18 -4.93
N ARG A 271 4.13 -18.22 -6.22
CA ARG A 271 3.27 -17.69 -7.31
C ARG A 271 1.93 -18.41 -7.36
N VAL A 272 1.91 -19.72 -7.11
CA VAL A 272 0.66 -20.51 -7.06
C VAL A 272 -0.23 -20.05 -5.91
N GLN A 273 0.31 -19.91 -4.71
CA GLN A 273 -0.43 -19.41 -3.55
C GLN A 273 -0.96 -18.00 -3.78
N TYR A 274 -0.13 -17.12 -4.34
CA TYR A 274 -0.56 -15.76 -4.71
C TYR A 274 -1.77 -15.80 -5.67
N THR A 275 -1.67 -16.59 -6.75
CA THR A 275 -2.77 -16.72 -7.72
C THR A 275 -4.05 -17.21 -7.06
N SER A 276 -3.96 -18.28 -6.27
CA SER A 276 -5.11 -18.88 -5.59
C SER A 276 -5.75 -17.90 -4.61
N PHE A 277 -4.94 -17.32 -3.73
CA PHE A 277 -5.40 -16.38 -2.70
C PHE A 277 -6.04 -15.13 -3.32
N MET A 278 -5.38 -14.48 -4.28
CA MET A 278 -5.90 -13.27 -4.93
C MET A 278 -7.15 -13.54 -5.75
N THR A 279 -7.28 -14.74 -6.32
CA THR A 279 -8.49 -15.16 -7.02
C THR A 279 -9.64 -15.34 -6.03
N GLU A 280 -9.42 -16.04 -4.92
CA GLU A 280 -10.42 -16.20 -3.85
C GLU A 280 -10.83 -14.82 -3.28
N LEU A 281 -9.86 -13.93 -3.07
CA LEU A 281 -10.11 -12.57 -2.60
C LEU A 281 -11.00 -11.77 -3.57
N ALA A 282 -10.76 -11.91 -4.88
CA ALA A 282 -11.59 -11.27 -5.90
C ALA A 282 -13.03 -11.80 -5.92
N TYR A 283 -13.22 -13.12 -5.77
CA TYR A 283 -14.55 -13.69 -5.62
C TYR A 283 -15.25 -13.24 -4.33
N ALA A 284 -14.55 -13.28 -3.19
CA ALA A 284 -15.11 -12.84 -1.92
C ALA A 284 -15.52 -11.36 -1.97
N TRP A 285 -14.69 -10.51 -2.60
CA TRP A 285 -15.02 -9.11 -2.84
C TRP A 285 -16.25 -8.96 -3.75
N ALA A 286 -16.31 -9.65 -4.88
CA ALA A 286 -17.43 -9.54 -5.83
C ALA A 286 -18.77 -9.99 -5.22
N GLN A 287 -18.74 -10.92 -4.26
CA GLN A 287 -19.90 -11.45 -3.54
C GLN A 287 -20.20 -10.68 -2.24
N SER A 288 -19.42 -9.64 -1.92
CA SER A 288 -19.61 -8.88 -0.69
C SER A 288 -20.99 -8.24 -0.61
N SER A 289 -21.61 -8.35 0.56
CA SER A 289 -22.88 -7.66 0.88
C SER A 289 -22.69 -6.16 1.13
N ASN A 290 -21.45 -5.69 1.37
CA ASN A 290 -21.15 -4.28 1.58
C ASN A 290 -20.88 -3.57 0.23
N PRO A 291 -21.82 -2.78 -0.30
CA PRO A 291 -21.65 -2.08 -1.57
C PRO A 291 -20.59 -0.97 -1.53
N ASN A 292 -20.20 -0.55 -0.34
CA ASN A 292 -19.22 0.52 -0.12
C ASN A 292 -17.79 -0.02 0.09
N LEU A 293 -17.65 -1.33 0.24
CA LEU A 293 -16.33 -1.94 0.44
C LEU A 293 -15.36 -1.53 -0.67
N ARG A 294 -14.23 -1.02 -0.25
CA ARG A 294 -13.12 -0.64 -1.09
C ARG A 294 -11.95 -1.58 -0.83
N LEU A 295 -11.70 -2.44 -1.79
CA LEU A 295 -10.55 -3.34 -1.78
C LEU A 295 -9.50 -2.80 -2.74
N ARG A 296 -8.48 -2.17 -2.20
CA ARG A 296 -7.52 -1.36 -2.95
C ARG A 296 -6.81 -2.13 -4.05
N CYS A 297 -6.33 -3.33 -3.78
CA CYS A 297 -5.64 -4.13 -4.80
C CYS A 297 -6.51 -4.46 -6.03
N ILE A 298 -7.83 -4.55 -5.87
CA ILE A 298 -8.77 -4.71 -6.98
C ILE A 298 -9.08 -3.36 -7.64
N GLU A 299 -9.26 -2.30 -6.85
CA GLU A 299 -9.50 -0.95 -7.39
C GLU A 299 -8.33 -0.48 -8.26
N ASP A 300 -7.10 -0.72 -7.84
CA ASP A 300 -5.88 -0.38 -8.61
C ASP A 300 -5.89 -1.03 -9.99
N ILE A 301 -6.28 -2.30 -10.07
CA ILE A 301 -6.38 -3.01 -11.34
C ILE A 301 -7.48 -2.41 -12.22
N ILE A 302 -8.65 -2.13 -11.66
CA ILE A 302 -9.76 -1.53 -12.40
C ILE A 302 -9.40 -0.12 -12.88
N GLN A 303 -8.69 0.66 -12.08
CA GLN A 303 -8.17 1.97 -12.48
C GLN A 303 -7.19 1.84 -13.66
N ASN A 304 -6.24 0.92 -13.58
CA ASN A 304 -5.30 0.66 -14.68
C ASN A 304 -5.99 0.17 -15.96
N LEU A 305 -7.15 -0.50 -15.84
CA LEU A 305 -7.95 -0.90 -17.00
C LEU A 305 -8.67 0.28 -17.67
N THR A 306 -9.11 1.26 -16.90
CA THR A 306 -10.04 2.32 -17.35
C THR A 306 -9.36 3.67 -17.55
N ASN A 307 -8.42 4.04 -16.70
CA ASN A 307 -7.79 5.38 -16.66
C ASN A 307 -6.30 5.37 -16.97
N GLU A 308 -5.77 4.25 -17.48
CA GLU A 308 -4.38 4.06 -17.84
C GLU A 308 -3.40 3.91 -16.68
N ARG A 309 -3.67 4.39 -15.45
CA ARG A 309 -2.79 4.20 -14.28
C ARG A 309 -3.47 4.33 -12.93
N SER A 310 -3.15 3.40 -12.05
CA SER A 310 -3.43 3.52 -10.63
C SER A 310 -2.53 4.58 -9.99
N VAL A 311 -3.02 5.22 -8.95
CA VAL A 311 -2.24 6.16 -8.11
C VAL A 311 -1.50 5.46 -6.95
N SER A 312 -1.80 4.18 -6.71
CA SER A 312 -1.10 3.38 -5.70
C SER A 312 0.35 3.14 -6.12
N CYS A 313 1.30 3.28 -5.19
CA CYS A 313 2.71 3.03 -5.47
C CYS A 313 2.96 1.59 -5.94
N PHE A 314 2.14 0.65 -5.48
CA PHE A 314 2.22 -0.76 -5.84
C PHE A 314 1.89 -1.02 -7.32
N ALA A 315 0.92 -0.29 -7.86
CA ALA A 315 0.37 -0.52 -9.20
C ALA A 315 0.61 0.62 -10.18
N SER A 316 1.23 1.73 -9.75
CA SER A 316 1.54 2.88 -10.62
C SER A 316 2.79 2.67 -11.47
N GLY A 317 3.73 1.86 -10.99
CA GLY A 317 5.04 1.67 -11.61
C GLY A 317 6.04 2.82 -11.40
N TYR A 318 5.76 3.78 -10.52
CA TYR A 318 6.65 4.92 -10.24
C TYR A 318 7.02 5.02 -8.77
N CYS A 319 8.04 4.25 -8.38
CA CYS A 319 8.58 4.30 -7.03
C CYS A 319 9.34 5.61 -6.73
N THR A 320 9.83 6.29 -7.75
CA THR A 320 10.54 7.57 -7.63
C THR A 320 9.68 8.73 -7.17
N SER A 321 8.35 8.57 -7.13
CA SER A 321 7.44 9.55 -6.55
C SER A 321 7.41 9.52 -5.02
N ILE A 322 8.09 8.57 -4.39
CA ILE A 322 8.10 8.35 -2.94
C ILE A 322 9.54 8.34 -2.46
N ILE A 323 9.78 8.98 -1.33
CA ILE A 323 11.03 8.84 -0.57
C ILE A 323 10.74 8.54 0.89
N GLY A 324 11.65 7.82 1.53
CA GLY A 324 11.66 7.59 2.98
C GLY A 324 12.79 8.37 3.64
N VAL A 325 12.56 8.86 4.85
CA VAL A 325 13.60 9.41 5.73
C VAL A 325 13.56 8.72 7.07
N ASP A 326 14.72 8.26 7.53
CA ASP A 326 14.89 7.62 8.83
C ASP A 326 15.39 8.60 9.90
N PRO A 327 15.47 8.21 11.18
CA PRO A 327 15.92 9.11 12.26
C PRO A 327 17.37 9.61 12.13
N SER A 328 18.20 8.94 11.34
CA SER A 328 19.57 9.40 11.06
C SER A 328 19.64 10.48 9.98
N GLY A 329 18.49 10.74 9.31
CA GLY A 329 18.40 11.61 8.15
C GLY A 329 18.70 10.91 6.83
N ALA A 330 18.98 9.62 6.84
CA ALA A 330 19.23 8.87 5.60
C ALA A 330 17.95 8.83 4.75
N VAL A 331 18.09 9.25 3.49
CA VAL A 331 16.99 9.27 2.50
C VAL A 331 17.11 8.08 1.59
N SER A 332 16.02 7.35 1.42
CA SER A 332 15.92 6.11 0.64
C SER A 332 14.67 6.09 -0.25
N PRO A 333 14.51 5.15 -1.19
CA PRO A 333 13.35 5.07 -2.09
C PRO A 333 12.00 4.97 -1.37
N CYS A 334 11.96 4.34 -0.20
CA CYS A 334 10.80 4.31 0.71
C CYS A 334 11.24 3.86 2.10
N THR A 335 10.32 3.60 3.01
CA THR A 335 10.63 3.08 4.36
C THR A 335 10.99 1.59 4.38
N ARG A 336 10.75 0.85 3.30
CA ARG A 336 11.19 -0.55 3.19
C ARG A 336 12.71 -0.62 3.02
N PRO A 337 13.38 -1.64 3.58
CA PRO A 337 14.83 -1.76 3.47
C PRO A 337 15.26 -2.03 2.01
N PHE A 338 16.10 -1.15 1.51
CA PHE A 338 16.86 -1.36 0.29
C PHE A 338 18.34 -1.55 0.63
N HIS A 339 19.13 -2.06 -0.31
CA HIS A 339 20.58 -2.08 -0.16
C HIS A 339 21.11 -0.66 0.08
N ASN A 340 22.16 -0.53 0.90
CA ASN A 340 22.79 0.75 1.24
C ASN A 340 23.20 1.58 0.01
N GLU A 341 23.39 0.93 -1.14
CA GLU A 341 23.69 1.62 -2.42
C GLU A 341 22.56 2.54 -2.90
N TYR A 342 21.34 2.42 -2.33
CA TYR A 342 20.20 3.28 -2.61
C TYR A 342 19.88 4.23 -1.45
N THR A 343 20.87 4.54 -0.60
CA THR A 343 20.79 5.71 0.26
C THR A 343 21.12 6.94 -0.59
N PHE A 344 20.13 7.80 -0.79
CA PHE A 344 20.21 8.93 -1.71
C PHE A 344 20.99 10.13 -1.15
N GLY A 345 21.21 10.18 0.16
CA GLY A 345 21.87 11.26 0.86
C GLY A 345 21.32 11.44 2.29
N ASN A 346 21.59 12.55 2.90
CA ASN A 346 21.13 12.87 4.25
C ASN A 346 20.29 14.16 4.25
N ALA A 347 19.08 14.08 4.78
CA ALA A 347 18.12 15.18 4.87
C ALA A 347 18.58 16.28 5.85
N GLY A 348 19.58 16.02 6.67
CA GLY A 348 20.21 17.04 7.52
C GLY A 348 21.06 18.04 6.73
N ASP A 349 21.61 17.60 5.59
CA ASP A 349 22.59 18.36 4.82
C ASP A 349 22.09 18.78 3.43
N LEU A 350 21.10 18.03 2.88
CA LEU A 350 20.65 18.18 1.50
C LEU A 350 19.15 18.47 1.46
N ASP A 351 18.75 19.37 0.57
CA ASP A 351 17.35 19.50 0.17
C ASP A 351 16.94 18.44 -0.85
N LEU A 352 15.64 18.36 -1.15
CA LEU A 352 15.11 17.34 -2.08
C LEU A 352 15.73 17.47 -3.49
N GLN A 353 15.97 18.69 -3.97
CA GLN A 353 16.56 18.91 -5.30
C GLN A 353 17.99 18.37 -5.36
N ALA A 354 18.77 18.61 -4.32
CA ALA A 354 20.13 18.09 -4.20
C ALA A 354 20.13 16.56 -4.05
N ILE A 355 19.16 15.98 -3.33
CA ILE A 355 18.98 14.52 -3.22
C ILE A 355 18.69 13.88 -4.58
N GLU A 356 17.80 14.46 -5.38
CA GLU A 356 17.48 13.97 -6.72
C GLU A 356 18.66 14.06 -7.71
N GLN A 357 19.68 14.87 -7.40
CA GLN A 357 20.92 14.95 -8.19
C GLN A 357 22.00 13.93 -7.79
N GLN A 358 21.83 13.23 -6.67
CA GLN A 358 22.80 12.25 -6.21
C GLN A 358 22.90 11.05 -7.17
N ASP A 359 24.09 10.49 -7.28
CA ASP A 359 24.33 9.34 -8.14
C ASP A 359 23.50 8.11 -7.74
N ALA A 360 23.30 7.90 -6.44
CA ALA A 360 22.48 6.82 -5.91
C ALA A 360 21.01 6.97 -6.36
N PHE A 361 20.43 8.17 -6.33
CA PHE A 361 19.08 8.44 -6.84
C PHE A 361 18.99 8.17 -8.34
N LYS A 362 19.90 8.74 -9.13
CA LYS A 362 19.96 8.54 -10.59
C LYS A 362 20.13 7.06 -10.95
N LYS A 363 20.95 6.34 -10.19
CA LYS A 363 21.14 4.90 -10.35
C LYS A 363 19.85 4.13 -10.09
N PHE A 364 19.13 4.49 -9.01
CA PHE A 364 17.84 3.88 -8.68
C PHE A 364 16.82 4.10 -9.79
N VAL A 365 16.63 5.35 -10.26
CA VAL A 365 15.73 5.69 -11.37
C VAL A 365 16.07 4.89 -12.64
N LYS A 366 17.37 4.81 -12.99
CA LYS A 366 17.83 4.03 -14.15
C LYS A 366 17.48 2.55 -14.01
N ASN A 367 17.70 1.97 -12.83
CA ASN A 367 17.44 0.56 -12.58
C ASN A 367 15.94 0.26 -12.52
N GLU A 368 15.14 1.14 -11.95
CA GLU A 368 13.67 1.04 -11.97
C GLU A 368 13.14 1.01 -13.41
N ARG A 369 13.60 1.93 -14.27
CA ARG A 369 13.25 1.98 -15.71
C ARG A 369 13.65 0.69 -16.44
N LYS A 370 14.85 0.18 -16.17
CA LYS A 370 15.30 -1.09 -16.75
C LYS A 370 14.40 -2.25 -16.35
N GLY A 371 13.98 -2.32 -15.07
CA GLY A 371 13.02 -3.33 -14.58
C GLY A 371 11.65 -3.21 -15.25
N GLN A 372 11.19 -1.99 -15.53
CA GLN A 372 9.97 -1.76 -16.31
C GLN A 372 10.11 -2.22 -17.76
N ASP A 373 11.25 -1.94 -18.41
CA ASP A 373 11.51 -2.34 -19.80
C ASP A 373 11.46 -3.87 -19.98
N ILE A 374 11.94 -4.63 -18.99
CA ILE A 374 11.87 -6.10 -19.00
C ILE A 374 10.42 -6.61 -19.08
N THR A 375 9.48 -5.87 -18.50
CA THR A 375 8.08 -6.29 -18.43
C THR A 375 7.22 -5.76 -19.58
N LYS A 376 7.69 -4.83 -20.39
CA LYS A 376 6.93 -4.20 -21.50
C LYS A 376 6.38 -5.20 -22.51
N ALA A 377 7.08 -6.32 -22.73
CA ALA A 377 6.65 -7.36 -23.65
C ALA A 377 5.46 -8.20 -23.11
N CYS A 378 5.14 -8.08 -21.84
CA CYS A 378 4.01 -8.78 -21.22
C CYS A 378 2.70 -8.06 -21.55
N GLU A 379 1.71 -8.79 -22.06
CA GLU A 379 0.37 -8.25 -22.35
C GLU A 379 -0.32 -7.63 -21.12
N TRP A 380 0.03 -8.09 -19.90
CA TRP A 380 -0.53 -7.64 -18.64
C TRP A 380 0.25 -6.51 -17.97
N SER A 381 1.34 -6.04 -18.57
CA SER A 381 2.25 -5.07 -17.92
C SER A 381 1.59 -3.78 -17.47
N GLY A 382 0.56 -3.32 -18.20
CA GLY A 382 -0.23 -2.14 -17.81
C GLY A 382 -1.02 -2.32 -16.52
N LEU A 383 -1.37 -3.56 -16.13
CA LEU A 383 -2.12 -3.82 -14.89
C LEU A 383 -1.22 -3.88 -13.66
N CYS A 384 -0.01 -4.38 -13.81
CA CYS A 384 0.97 -4.44 -12.72
C CYS A 384 1.90 -3.21 -12.67
N GLY A 385 1.54 -2.10 -13.31
CA GLY A 385 2.38 -0.91 -13.33
C GLY A 385 3.80 -1.17 -13.88
N PHE A 386 3.91 -1.96 -14.95
CA PHE A 386 5.17 -2.30 -15.58
C PHE A 386 6.21 -2.96 -14.65
N GLY A 387 5.76 -3.91 -13.85
CA GLY A 387 6.65 -4.73 -13.00
C GLY A 387 6.54 -4.44 -11.51
N ASN A 388 5.54 -3.65 -11.10
CA ASN A 388 5.18 -3.44 -9.72
C ASN A 388 6.33 -2.94 -8.82
N CYS A 389 6.26 -3.13 -7.50
CA CYS A 389 7.19 -2.59 -6.53
C CYS A 389 8.66 -2.99 -6.78
N PRO A 390 9.59 -2.05 -6.97
CA PRO A 390 11.02 -2.35 -7.16
C PRO A 390 11.67 -3.08 -5.98
N HIS A 391 11.13 -2.89 -4.77
CA HIS A 391 11.59 -3.60 -3.58
C HIS A 391 11.40 -5.12 -3.68
N GLU A 392 10.40 -5.57 -4.42
CA GLU A 392 10.06 -6.98 -4.62
C GLU A 392 10.58 -7.55 -5.95
N ARG A 393 11.54 -6.87 -6.59
CA ARG A 393 12.20 -7.32 -7.82
C ARG A 393 13.56 -7.96 -7.51
N PHE A 394 13.89 -8.98 -8.30
CA PHE A 394 15.09 -9.78 -8.09
C PHE A 394 15.77 -10.14 -9.43
N THR A 395 17.10 -10.20 -9.37
CA THR A 395 17.95 -10.80 -10.40
C THR A 395 18.87 -11.81 -9.71
N ASP A 396 18.89 -13.06 -10.20
CA ASP A 396 19.69 -14.16 -9.63
C ASP A 396 19.54 -14.32 -8.11
N GLY A 397 18.30 -14.16 -7.61
CA GLY A 397 17.96 -14.30 -6.19
C GLY A 397 18.37 -13.14 -5.29
N LYS A 398 18.95 -12.08 -5.85
CA LYS A 398 19.29 -10.84 -5.13
C LYS A 398 18.27 -9.76 -5.43
N GLN A 399 17.92 -8.96 -4.42
CA GLN A 399 17.07 -7.79 -4.60
C GLN A 399 17.71 -6.83 -5.61
N ASP A 400 16.96 -6.47 -6.65
CA ASP A 400 17.43 -5.63 -7.74
C ASP A 400 16.25 -4.86 -8.37
N PRO A 401 16.19 -3.54 -8.25
CA PRO A 401 15.16 -2.73 -8.92
C PRO A 401 15.11 -2.90 -10.44
N ALA A 402 16.22 -3.32 -11.06
CA ALA A 402 16.30 -3.65 -12.48
C ALA A 402 15.80 -5.07 -12.80
N GLY A 403 15.49 -5.87 -11.79
CA GLY A 403 15.06 -7.25 -11.90
C GLY A 403 13.55 -7.40 -12.17
N ARG A 404 13.09 -8.63 -11.97
CA ARG A 404 11.65 -8.99 -12.09
C ARG A 404 11.02 -9.15 -10.74
N HIS A 405 9.77 -8.73 -10.65
CA HIS A 405 8.96 -8.94 -9.43
C HIS A 405 8.78 -10.44 -9.15
N VAL A 406 8.73 -10.80 -7.86
CA VAL A 406 8.62 -12.20 -7.40
C VAL A 406 7.39 -12.92 -7.97
N TYR A 407 6.29 -12.20 -8.18
CA TYR A 407 5.06 -12.77 -8.77
C TYR A 407 4.97 -12.61 -10.29
N CYS A 408 5.99 -12.11 -10.96
CA CYS A 408 6.02 -12.01 -12.41
C CYS A 408 6.36 -13.35 -13.05
N SER A 409 5.44 -13.93 -13.82
CA SER A 409 5.62 -15.21 -14.54
C SER A 409 5.45 -15.10 -16.05
N CYS A 410 5.26 -13.89 -16.59
CA CYS A 410 4.94 -13.68 -18.00
C CYS A 410 6.03 -14.11 -19.00
N HIS A 411 7.20 -14.52 -18.53
CA HIS A 411 8.30 -15.03 -19.37
C HIS A 411 8.66 -16.51 -19.06
N HIS A 412 7.86 -17.17 -18.25
CA HIS A 412 8.01 -18.58 -17.90
C HIS A 412 6.85 -19.36 -18.53
N GLU A 413 7.08 -20.04 -19.65
CA GLU A 413 6.03 -20.78 -20.35
C GLU A 413 5.34 -21.81 -19.45
N ASP A 414 6.11 -22.48 -18.59
CA ASP A 414 5.61 -23.51 -17.65
C ASP A 414 4.81 -22.89 -16.48
N ASP A 415 4.91 -21.58 -16.24
CA ASP A 415 4.30 -20.89 -15.10
C ASP A 415 3.36 -19.74 -15.50
N ALA A 416 3.02 -19.61 -16.78
CA ALA A 416 2.21 -18.52 -17.35
C ALA A 416 0.78 -18.42 -16.76
N ASN A 417 0.33 -19.42 -16.00
CA ASN A 417 -0.97 -19.42 -15.33
C ASN A 417 -0.89 -19.09 -13.84
N ASN A 418 0.29 -18.73 -13.33
CA ASN A 418 0.51 -18.38 -11.93
C ASN A 418 1.05 -16.93 -11.79
N GLY A 419 1.11 -16.44 -10.54
CA GLY A 419 1.48 -15.05 -10.26
C GLY A 419 0.49 -14.05 -10.85
N TYR A 420 0.96 -12.88 -11.27
CA TYR A 420 0.11 -11.83 -11.83
C TYR A 420 -0.68 -12.27 -13.06
N PRO A 421 -0.07 -12.87 -14.11
CA PRO A 421 -0.83 -13.30 -15.28
C PRO A 421 -1.94 -14.31 -14.96
N GLY A 422 -1.68 -15.25 -14.07
CA GLY A 422 -2.68 -16.23 -13.62
C GLY A 422 -3.84 -15.53 -12.89
N PHE A 423 -3.52 -14.63 -11.98
CA PHE A 423 -4.52 -13.84 -11.27
C PHE A 423 -5.38 -13.00 -12.22
N TYR A 424 -4.79 -12.27 -13.18
CA TYR A 424 -5.56 -11.44 -14.12
C TYR A 424 -6.48 -12.28 -15.04
N LYS A 425 -6.04 -13.46 -15.47
CA LYS A 425 -6.89 -14.40 -16.21
C LYS A 425 -8.08 -14.89 -15.37
N ASN A 426 -7.86 -15.13 -14.08
CA ASN A 426 -8.93 -15.53 -13.17
C ASN A 426 -9.86 -14.35 -12.83
N LEU A 427 -9.33 -13.14 -12.69
CA LEU A 427 -10.13 -11.92 -12.48
C LEU A 427 -11.08 -11.67 -13.67
N PHE A 428 -10.64 -11.96 -14.90
CA PHE A 428 -11.54 -11.93 -16.06
C PHE A 428 -12.74 -12.86 -15.88
N LYS A 429 -12.55 -14.08 -15.37
CA LYS A 429 -13.66 -15.02 -15.10
C LYS A 429 -14.61 -14.46 -14.04
N VAL A 430 -14.07 -13.89 -12.95
CA VAL A 430 -14.91 -13.25 -11.92
C VAL A 430 -15.80 -12.17 -12.52
N PHE A 431 -15.25 -11.28 -13.35
CA PHE A 431 -16.04 -10.24 -14.00
C PHE A 431 -17.02 -10.79 -15.05
N GLN A 432 -16.64 -11.82 -15.79
CA GLN A 432 -17.51 -12.46 -16.78
C GLN A 432 -18.73 -13.11 -16.11
N GLU A 433 -18.52 -13.86 -15.04
CA GLU A 433 -19.59 -14.49 -14.25
C GLU A 433 -20.51 -13.43 -13.64
N TYR A 434 -19.92 -12.35 -13.11
CA TYR A 434 -20.69 -11.23 -12.57
C TYR A 434 -21.52 -10.52 -13.65
N HIS A 435 -20.97 -10.30 -14.85
CA HIS A 435 -21.70 -9.69 -15.96
C HIS A 435 -22.87 -10.58 -16.42
N GLN A 436 -22.65 -11.88 -16.50
CA GLN A 436 -23.72 -12.82 -16.82
C GLN A 436 -24.84 -12.80 -15.78
N TRP A 437 -24.49 -12.74 -14.49
CA TRP A 437 -25.47 -12.59 -13.42
C TRP A 437 -26.27 -11.28 -13.56
N LEU A 438 -25.64 -10.16 -13.86
CA LEU A 438 -26.32 -8.89 -14.13
C LEU A 438 -27.36 -9.02 -15.24
N LEU A 439 -26.98 -9.64 -16.37
CA LEU A 439 -27.89 -9.81 -17.51
C LEU A 439 -29.09 -10.70 -17.18
N GLN A 440 -28.88 -11.79 -16.42
CA GLN A 440 -29.96 -12.71 -16.02
C GLN A 440 -30.96 -12.07 -15.06
N THR A 441 -30.51 -11.16 -14.20
CA THR A 441 -31.35 -10.49 -13.22
C THR A 441 -32.07 -9.26 -13.77
N GLU A 442 -31.85 -8.90 -15.05
CA GLU A 442 -32.59 -7.85 -15.74
C GLU A 442 -34.03 -8.27 -16.06
N TYR A 443 -34.28 -9.58 -16.15
CA TYR A 443 -35.55 -10.16 -16.58
C TYR A 443 -36.33 -10.85 -15.44
N ALA A 444 -35.84 -10.81 -14.20
CA ALA A 444 -36.51 -11.30 -13.02
C ALA A 444 -37.11 -10.15 -12.19
#